data_bcd855124bfc579185e091b59cf63519
#
_entry.id   bcd855124bfc579185e091b59cf63519
#
_cell.length_a   1.000
_cell.length_b   1.000
_cell.length_c   1.000
_cell.angle_alpha   90.00
_cell.angle_beta   90.00
_cell.angle_gamma   90.00
#
_symmetry.space_group_name_H-M   'P 1'
#
loop_
_entity.id
_entity.type
_entity.pdbx_description
1 polymer ?
#
loop_
_entity_poly.entity_id
_entity_poly.type
_entity_poly.pdbx_seq_one_letter_code
_entity_poly.pdbx_strand_id
1 'polypeptide(L)'
;MLVWSRWCARPGHRRRGRTAWASAGCTAALLGLSWLAALAQPAAAATEIATGSMLGPSYKQTAFYMRTSPRGGWRQTYSESRYRSRARGKLMMLRLAQGIFDDEWMSEQKFEPDDNTNRLIAALDVYKAHGVLAFSVSLQGGNPGYDPKVNSIRRRNGAKHGQGEGLLVSAFRADGSLKPAWLERLERLIRAADQRGMVVNLIYFYQGQDEVFESDQAIVDATRNITRWIIEKNFRNVVIDIANEWDLKGETWDQAGFIPENITGLVEVVREQFNGSDYLVPIGASTGGRMAYPESLARLCDVVLVHGNGRTPPEKLARLREFEEYRRAVWMTEDDNGRETTRETLARELASADGMFNKAAGWGYMPWVQAQQFPFVYMPGESAEFTDDMPVAHRDAAYFKAVLEYIAQLVLKKPPITTSKKKK
;
A
#
# COMPACT_ATOMS: atom_id res chain seq x y z
N MET A 1 63.93 3.08 11.00
CA MET A 1 64.62 2.16 11.92
C MET A 1 63.79 0.89 11.91
N LEU A 2 64.24 -0.12 11.14
CA LEU A 2 65.00 -1.31 11.53
C LEU A 2 64.13 -2.23 12.42
N VAL A 3 63.95 -3.57 12.25
CA VAL A 3 64.59 -4.60 11.42
C VAL A 3 63.78 -5.89 11.59
N TRP A 4 63.43 -6.60 10.56
CA TRP A 4 63.71 -7.98 10.18
C TRP A 4 63.76 -9.06 11.30
N SER A 5 63.07 -10.21 11.10
CA SER A 5 63.78 -11.45 10.76
C SER A 5 62.85 -12.63 10.43
N ARG A 6 63.22 -13.25 9.33
CA ARG A 6 62.82 -14.58 8.85
C ARG A 6 63.35 -15.71 9.75
N TRP A 7 62.69 -16.88 9.70
CA TRP A 7 63.42 -18.15 9.63
C TRP A 7 62.68 -19.22 8.87
N CYS A 8 63.39 -19.81 7.89
CA CYS A 8 63.08 -21.02 7.15
C CYS A 8 63.70 -22.24 7.85
N ALA A 9 63.15 -23.45 7.63
CA ALA A 9 63.91 -24.61 7.20
C ALA A 9 63.08 -25.87 6.99
N ARG A 10 63.26 -26.51 5.88
CA ARG A 10 63.00 -27.93 5.49
C ARG A 10 64.21 -28.79 5.96
N PRO A 11 64.32 -30.15 5.58
CA PRO A 11 63.42 -31.23 5.16
C PRO A 11 63.83 -32.61 5.77
N GLY A 12 63.20 -33.71 5.35
CA GLY A 12 63.82 -35.05 5.59
C GLY A 12 62.95 -36.27 5.31
N HIS A 13 63.13 -36.85 4.16
CA HIS A 13 63.39 -38.21 3.66
C HIS A 13 62.57 -39.45 4.07
N ARG A 14 61.98 -40.03 3.02
CA ARG A 14 61.99 -41.45 2.50
C ARG A 14 61.71 -42.63 3.42
N ARG A 15 60.74 -43.46 3.04
CA ARG A 15 61.04 -44.83 2.51
C ARG A 15 59.81 -45.51 1.86
N ARG A 16 60.16 -46.32 0.86
CA ARG A 16 59.33 -47.12 -0.05
C ARG A 16 58.71 -48.38 0.64
N GLY A 17 57.56 -48.80 0.17
CA GLY A 17 57.04 -50.14 0.36
C GLY A 17 56.00 -50.44 -0.72
N ARG A 18 56.34 -51.26 -1.71
CA ARG A 18 55.50 -51.82 -2.76
C ARG A 18 54.74 -53.04 -2.19
N THR A 19 53.46 -53.17 -2.41
CA THR A 19 52.86 -54.46 -2.77
C THR A 19 51.58 -54.19 -3.60
N ALA A 20 51.47 -54.92 -4.67
CA ALA A 20 50.37 -54.93 -5.62
C ALA A 20 49.25 -55.90 -5.19
N TRP A 21 48.13 -55.81 -5.85
CA TRP A 21 47.02 -56.72 -6.17
C TRP A 21 45.72 -56.12 -5.73
N ALA A 22 44.70 -55.98 -6.46
CA ALA A 22 43.98 -56.61 -7.50
C ALA A 22 42.81 -55.70 -7.95
N SER A 23 42.52 -55.75 -9.19
CA SER A 23 41.41 -55.13 -9.88
C SER A 23 40.04 -55.60 -9.41
N ALA A 24 39.14 -54.66 -9.07
CA ALA A 24 37.72 -54.89 -9.20
C ALA A 24 37.08 -53.58 -9.72
N GLY A 25 36.59 -53.67 -10.95
CA GLY A 25 35.90 -52.55 -11.59
C GLY A 25 34.56 -52.26 -10.91
N CYS A 26 34.38 -51.03 -10.47
CA CYS A 26 33.08 -50.48 -10.20
C CYS A 26 32.92 -49.24 -11.10
N THR A 27 32.14 -49.42 -12.14
CA THR A 27 31.59 -48.32 -12.94
C THR A 27 30.67 -47.46 -12.06
N ALA A 28 31.19 -46.37 -11.49
CA ALA A 28 30.37 -45.36 -10.87
C ALA A 28 29.74 -44.53 -11.97
N ALA A 29 28.46 -44.73 -12.18
CA ALA A 29 27.64 -43.86 -12.99
C ALA A 29 27.51 -42.50 -12.24
N LEU A 30 28.20 -41.51 -12.76
CA LEU A 30 28.01 -40.09 -12.38
C LEU A 30 26.63 -39.66 -12.89
N LEU A 31 25.60 -39.81 -12.06
CA LEU A 31 24.35 -39.08 -12.21
C LEU A 31 24.62 -37.60 -11.88
N GLY A 32 24.91 -36.85 -12.92
CA GLY A 32 24.94 -35.41 -12.88
C GLY A 32 23.53 -34.89 -12.56
N LEU A 33 23.27 -34.60 -11.30
CA LEU A 33 22.16 -33.76 -10.87
C LEU A 33 22.45 -32.33 -11.33
N SER A 34 22.11 -32.03 -12.58
CA SER A 34 21.94 -30.67 -13.05
C SER A 34 20.75 -30.07 -12.31
N TRP A 35 21.01 -29.34 -11.26
CA TRP A 35 20.08 -28.39 -10.71
C TRP A 35 19.87 -27.27 -11.76
N LEU A 36 18.95 -27.51 -12.71
CA LEU A 36 18.29 -26.43 -13.42
C LEU A 36 17.52 -25.65 -12.36
N ALA A 37 18.14 -24.57 -11.85
CA ALA A 37 17.39 -23.49 -11.23
C ALA A 37 16.42 -23.00 -12.32
N ALA A 38 15.22 -23.53 -12.32
CA ALA A 38 14.11 -22.94 -13.04
C ALA A 38 14.00 -21.51 -12.49
N LEU A 39 14.49 -20.54 -13.23
CA LEU A 39 14.14 -19.14 -13.04
C LEU A 39 12.62 -19.16 -13.15
N ALA A 40 11.95 -19.15 -11.99
CA ALA A 40 10.52 -19.03 -11.93
C ALA A 40 10.19 -17.72 -12.63
N GLN A 41 9.67 -17.81 -13.84
CA GLN A 41 9.13 -16.64 -14.52
C GLN A 41 8.12 -16.02 -13.54
N PRO A 42 8.17 -14.70 -13.34
CA PRO A 42 7.18 -14.05 -12.49
C PRO A 42 5.81 -14.48 -13.00
N ALA A 43 5.00 -15.04 -12.12
CA ALA A 43 3.65 -15.45 -12.48
C ALA A 43 2.98 -14.26 -13.15
N ALA A 44 2.42 -14.47 -14.34
CA ALA A 44 1.74 -13.40 -15.06
C ALA A 44 0.69 -12.80 -14.11
N ALA A 45 0.62 -11.47 -14.04
CA ALA A 45 -0.39 -10.79 -13.25
C ALA A 45 -1.78 -11.31 -13.62
N ALA A 46 -2.54 -11.77 -12.63
CA ALA A 46 -3.84 -12.37 -12.85
C ALA A 46 -4.95 -11.32 -12.86
N THR A 47 -4.76 -10.24 -12.10
CA THR A 47 -5.74 -9.18 -11.88
C THR A 47 -5.28 -7.86 -12.51
N GLU A 48 -6.12 -7.27 -13.33
CA GLU A 48 -5.92 -5.91 -13.83
C GLU A 48 -7.07 -5.01 -13.33
N ILE A 49 -6.74 -3.76 -13.03
CA ILE A 49 -7.69 -2.72 -12.62
C ILE A 49 -7.67 -1.57 -13.63
N ALA A 50 -8.86 -1.05 -13.94
CA ALA A 50 -9.02 0.17 -14.74
C ALA A 50 -10.23 0.96 -14.28
N THR A 51 -10.29 2.23 -14.64
CA THR A 51 -11.52 3.02 -14.56
C THR A 51 -12.25 3.03 -15.90
N GLY A 52 -13.54 3.31 -15.88
CA GLY A 52 -14.31 3.39 -17.14
C GLY A 52 -13.80 4.47 -18.09
N SER A 53 -13.19 5.54 -17.57
CA SER A 53 -12.58 6.60 -18.39
C SER A 53 -11.38 6.12 -19.20
N MET A 54 -10.63 5.14 -18.68
CA MET A 54 -9.51 4.52 -19.42
C MET A 54 -9.98 3.57 -20.51
N LEU A 55 -11.12 2.92 -20.32
CA LEU A 55 -11.64 1.88 -21.20
C LEU A 55 -12.47 2.44 -22.38
N GLY A 56 -12.81 3.73 -22.34
CA GLY A 56 -13.50 4.42 -23.43
C GLY A 56 -15.02 4.63 -23.19
N PRO A 57 -15.70 5.24 -24.18
CA PRO A 57 -17.04 5.81 -23.98
C PRO A 57 -18.16 4.79 -23.78
N SER A 58 -17.96 3.53 -24.15
CA SER A 58 -18.92 2.45 -23.93
C SER A 58 -18.96 1.96 -22.47
N TYR A 59 -18.00 2.36 -21.65
CA TYR A 59 -17.93 2.01 -20.25
C TYR A 59 -18.45 3.14 -19.37
N LYS A 60 -18.99 2.79 -18.18
CA LYS A 60 -19.39 3.78 -17.19
C LYS A 60 -18.16 4.49 -16.65
N GLN A 61 -17.96 5.75 -17.05
CA GLN A 61 -16.75 6.57 -16.78
C GLN A 61 -16.42 6.63 -15.29
N THR A 62 -17.42 6.67 -14.42
CA THR A 62 -17.31 6.84 -12.97
C THR A 62 -17.22 5.51 -12.20
N ALA A 63 -16.84 4.42 -12.86
CA ALA A 63 -16.79 3.09 -12.24
C ALA A 63 -15.42 2.43 -12.41
N PHE A 64 -15.10 1.54 -11.48
CA PHE A 64 -13.96 0.64 -11.57
C PHE A 64 -14.31 -0.66 -12.28
N TYR A 65 -13.35 -1.16 -13.04
CA TYR A 65 -13.42 -2.41 -13.80
C TYR A 65 -12.19 -3.26 -13.48
N MET A 66 -12.41 -4.57 -13.44
CA MET A 66 -11.35 -5.55 -13.25
C MET A 66 -11.46 -6.65 -14.30
N ARG A 67 -10.32 -7.26 -14.64
CA ARG A 67 -10.26 -8.54 -15.35
C ARG A 67 -9.20 -9.42 -14.70
N THR A 68 -9.38 -10.72 -14.77
CA THR A 68 -8.50 -11.72 -14.16
C THR A 68 -7.58 -12.41 -15.17
N SER A 69 -7.60 -11.95 -16.41
CA SER A 69 -6.77 -12.43 -17.49
C SER A 69 -6.67 -11.34 -18.57
N PRO A 70 -5.50 -11.12 -19.19
CA PRO A 70 -5.34 -10.20 -20.31
C PRO A 70 -6.28 -10.47 -21.49
N ARG A 71 -6.71 -11.73 -21.67
CA ARG A 71 -7.70 -12.14 -22.68
C ARG A 71 -9.14 -12.06 -22.18
N GLY A 72 -9.35 -11.82 -20.91
CA GLY A 72 -10.66 -11.69 -20.29
C GLY A 72 -11.31 -10.34 -20.59
N GLY A 73 -12.63 -10.30 -20.70
CA GLY A 73 -13.39 -9.05 -20.80
C GLY A 73 -13.36 -8.27 -19.48
N TRP A 74 -13.34 -6.95 -19.58
CA TRP A 74 -13.47 -6.04 -18.46
C TRP A 74 -14.88 -6.16 -17.85
N ARG A 75 -14.93 -6.34 -16.54
CA ARG A 75 -16.16 -6.38 -15.75
C ARG A 75 -16.10 -5.35 -14.64
N GLN A 76 -17.22 -4.71 -14.35
CA GLN A 76 -17.28 -3.85 -13.18
C GLN A 76 -16.88 -4.64 -11.93
N THR A 77 -16.14 -4.02 -11.02
CA THR A 77 -15.91 -4.58 -9.69
C THR A 77 -17.23 -5.00 -9.05
N TYR A 78 -17.23 -5.99 -8.17
CA TYR A 78 -18.42 -6.53 -7.54
C TYR A 78 -19.50 -7.03 -8.53
N SER A 79 -19.12 -7.53 -9.70
CA SER A 79 -20.06 -8.07 -10.70
C SER A 79 -20.48 -9.52 -10.43
N GLU A 80 -19.81 -10.25 -9.56
CA GLU A 80 -20.14 -11.63 -9.19
C GLU A 80 -21.49 -11.72 -8.47
N SER A 81 -22.13 -12.89 -8.53
CA SER A 81 -23.47 -13.12 -7.99
C SER A 81 -23.60 -12.95 -6.47
N ARG A 82 -22.50 -13.10 -5.72
CA ARG A 82 -22.44 -12.89 -4.26
C ARG A 82 -22.59 -11.44 -3.83
N TYR A 83 -22.34 -10.50 -4.74
CA TYR A 83 -22.41 -9.07 -4.44
C TYR A 83 -23.77 -8.47 -4.73
N ARG A 84 -24.09 -7.39 -4.04
CA ARG A 84 -25.28 -6.58 -4.28
C ARG A 84 -25.11 -5.80 -5.59
N SER A 85 -26.19 -5.64 -6.35
CA SER A 85 -26.15 -4.89 -7.63
C SER A 85 -25.67 -3.45 -7.45
N ARG A 86 -26.01 -2.80 -6.34
CA ARG A 86 -25.60 -1.43 -6.02
C ARG A 86 -24.09 -1.28 -5.76
N ALA A 87 -23.37 -2.39 -5.50
CA ALA A 87 -21.92 -2.38 -5.32
C ALA A 87 -21.14 -2.37 -6.64
N ARG A 88 -21.78 -2.71 -7.77
CA ARG A 88 -21.10 -2.81 -9.06
C ARG A 88 -20.38 -1.53 -9.44
N GLY A 89 -19.12 -1.67 -9.84
CA GLY A 89 -18.26 -0.57 -10.27
C GLY A 89 -17.69 0.26 -9.13
N LYS A 90 -17.88 -0.16 -7.89
CA LYS A 90 -17.30 0.51 -6.71
C LYS A 90 -16.05 -0.22 -6.22
N LEU A 91 -15.29 0.43 -5.31
CA LEU A 91 -14.09 -0.16 -4.72
C LEU A 91 -13.98 0.25 -3.24
N MET A 92 -14.25 -0.70 -2.34
CA MET A 92 -14.10 -0.51 -0.90
C MET A 92 -12.69 -0.87 -0.49
N MET A 93 -12.07 -0.06 0.35
CA MET A 93 -10.68 -0.25 0.75
C MET A 93 -10.43 -0.01 2.24
N LEU A 94 -9.25 -0.44 2.70
CA LEU A 94 -8.65 -0.08 3.96
C LEU A 94 -7.36 0.71 3.72
N ARG A 95 -7.13 1.76 4.50
CA ARG A 95 -5.87 2.49 4.47
C ARG A 95 -4.89 1.86 5.44
N LEU A 96 -3.84 1.23 4.91
CA LEU A 96 -2.86 0.44 5.66
C LEU A 96 -1.43 0.91 5.33
N ALA A 97 -1.23 2.24 5.36
CA ALA A 97 -0.03 2.90 4.85
C ALA A 97 1.27 2.27 5.34
N GLN A 98 1.33 1.86 6.62
CA GLN A 98 2.53 1.34 7.28
C GLN A 98 2.83 -0.14 6.99
N GLY A 99 2.05 -0.80 6.14
CA GLY A 99 2.14 -2.25 5.92
C GLY A 99 3.46 -2.76 5.34
N ILE A 100 4.30 -1.88 4.80
CA ILE A 100 5.60 -2.22 4.20
C ILE A 100 6.78 -1.42 4.80
N PHE A 101 6.56 -0.67 5.89
CA PHE A 101 7.58 0.21 6.45
C PHE A 101 8.76 -0.56 7.03
N ASP A 102 9.95 0.04 6.92
CA ASP A 102 11.07 -0.25 7.80
C ASP A 102 10.84 0.40 9.16
N ASP A 103 11.49 -0.14 10.18
CA ASP A 103 11.51 0.49 11.51
C ASP A 103 12.70 1.45 11.62
N GLU A 104 12.66 2.49 10.79
CA GLU A 104 13.67 3.56 10.77
C GLU A 104 13.23 4.81 11.57
N TRP A 105 12.05 4.73 12.21
CA TRP A 105 11.45 5.88 12.88
C TRP A 105 12.19 6.29 14.17
N MET A 106 12.77 5.33 14.84
CA MET A 106 13.53 5.51 16.07
C MET A 106 14.85 4.74 15.99
N SER A 107 15.84 5.15 16.77
CA SER A 107 17.12 4.43 16.88
C SER A 107 16.98 3.01 17.43
N GLU A 108 15.95 2.78 18.24
CA GLU A 108 15.61 1.46 18.78
C GLU A 108 14.52 0.82 17.94
N GLN A 109 14.83 -0.30 17.32
CA GLN A 109 13.87 -1.08 16.55
C GLN A 109 12.71 -1.57 17.42
N LYS A 110 11.46 -1.32 17.00
CA LYS A 110 10.24 -1.71 17.70
C LYS A 110 9.53 -2.88 17.05
N PHE A 111 9.75 -3.13 15.76
CA PHE A 111 9.13 -4.24 15.04
C PHE A 111 10.03 -4.76 13.92
N GLU A 112 9.78 -6.00 13.51
CA GLU A 112 10.42 -6.60 12.35
C GLU A 112 9.63 -6.26 11.09
N PRO A 113 10.22 -5.53 10.12
CA PRO A 113 9.52 -5.06 8.91
C PRO A 113 8.90 -6.19 8.09
N ASP A 114 9.60 -7.30 7.94
CA ASP A 114 9.09 -8.46 7.19
C ASP A 114 7.91 -9.13 7.89
N ASP A 115 7.96 -9.26 9.22
CA ASP A 115 6.84 -9.78 10.01
C ASP A 115 5.63 -8.86 9.91
N ASN A 116 5.84 -7.54 9.98
CA ASN A 116 4.76 -6.57 9.80
C ASN A 116 4.03 -6.77 8.47
N THR A 117 4.77 -6.88 7.37
CA THR A 117 4.20 -7.14 6.03
C THR A 117 3.50 -8.50 5.98
N ASN A 118 4.10 -9.53 6.56
CA ASN A 118 3.51 -10.88 6.56
C ASN A 118 2.20 -10.94 7.37
N ARG A 119 2.08 -10.20 8.46
CA ARG A 119 0.82 -10.07 9.23
C ARG A 119 -0.26 -9.37 8.41
N LEU A 120 0.08 -8.35 7.64
CA LEU A 120 -0.86 -7.74 6.71
C LEU A 120 -1.32 -8.73 5.63
N ILE A 121 -0.38 -9.46 5.01
CA ILE A 121 -0.71 -10.48 4.00
C ILE A 121 -1.67 -11.53 4.57
N ALA A 122 -1.45 -11.97 5.81
CA ALA A 122 -2.32 -12.95 6.47
C ALA A 122 -3.76 -12.43 6.69
N ALA A 123 -3.95 -11.11 6.81
CA ALA A 123 -5.26 -10.49 7.00
C ALA A 123 -6.08 -10.31 5.70
N LEU A 124 -5.45 -10.40 4.53
CA LEU A 124 -6.12 -10.08 3.24
C LEU A 124 -7.36 -10.96 2.96
N ASP A 125 -7.33 -12.23 3.35
CA ASP A 125 -8.48 -13.13 3.15
C ASP A 125 -9.68 -12.71 4.00
N VAL A 126 -9.42 -12.22 5.22
CA VAL A 126 -10.46 -11.69 6.11
C VAL A 126 -11.08 -10.44 5.49
N TYR A 127 -10.28 -9.52 4.98
CA TYR A 127 -10.76 -8.31 4.32
C TYR A 127 -11.63 -8.63 3.10
N LYS A 128 -11.13 -9.51 2.24
CA LYS A 128 -11.87 -9.97 1.05
C LYS A 128 -13.19 -10.64 1.41
N ALA A 129 -13.23 -11.42 2.48
CA ALA A 129 -14.45 -12.07 2.97
C ALA A 129 -15.51 -11.04 3.41
N HIS A 130 -15.08 -9.85 3.86
CA HIS A 130 -15.95 -8.73 4.21
C HIS A 130 -16.25 -7.78 3.03
N GLY A 131 -15.80 -8.11 1.82
CA GLY A 131 -16.08 -7.31 0.63
C GLY A 131 -15.12 -6.15 0.39
N VAL A 132 -14.01 -6.07 1.12
CA VAL A 132 -12.91 -5.16 0.84
C VAL A 132 -12.08 -5.74 -0.30
N LEU A 133 -11.97 -5.02 -1.41
CA LEU A 133 -11.20 -5.45 -2.58
C LEU A 133 -9.95 -4.61 -2.82
N ALA A 134 -9.71 -3.58 -2.01
CA ALA A 134 -8.50 -2.78 -2.13
C ALA A 134 -7.94 -2.41 -0.76
N PHE A 135 -6.67 -2.04 -0.74
CA PHE A 135 -6.03 -1.39 0.40
C PHE A 135 -4.91 -0.47 -0.09
N SER A 136 -4.57 0.55 0.70
CA SER A 136 -3.44 1.40 0.39
C SER A 136 -2.22 1.04 1.23
N VAL A 137 -1.05 1.19 0.63
CA VAL A 137 0.25 1.22 1.30
C VAL A 137 1.07 2.38 0.75
N SER A 138 2.02 2.87 1.54
CA SER A 138 2.81 4.03 1.17
C SER A 138 4.30 3.68 1.10
N LEU A 139 5.00 4.31 0.14
CA LEU A 139 6.46 4.22 0.02
C LEU A 139 7.19 5.19 0.96
N GLN A 140 6.46 6.12 1.53
CA GLN A 140 6.94 7.02 2.58
C GLN A 140 5.89 7.09 3.68
N GLY A 141 6.25 7.46 4.89
CA GLY A 141 5.30 7.37 5.95
C GLY A 141 5.28 8.48 6.97
N GLY A 142 4.10 8.63 7.56
CA GLY A 142 3.89 9.43 8.73
C GLY A 142 4.31 8.70 10.02
N ASN A 143 4.05 9.31 11.15
CA ASN A 143 4.38 8.78 12.46
C ASN A 143 3.65 7.45 12.74
N PRO A 144 4.38 6.36 13.00
CA PRO A 144 3.79 5.07 13.38
C PRO A 144 3.22 5.03 14.82
N GLY A 145 3.32 6.10 15.57
CA GLY A 145 2.60 6.27 16.84
C GLY A 145 3.24 5.63 18.07
N TYR A 146 4.44 5.08 18.00
CA TYR A 146 5.05 4.47 19.18
C TYR A 146 5.87 5.41 20.08
N ASP A 147 6.08 6.66 19.65
CA ASP A 147 6.58 7.71 20.53
C ASP A 147 5.84 9.04 20.31
N PRO A 148 4.96 9.43 21.25
CA PRO A 148 4.27 10.72 21.17
C PRO A 148 5.20 11.93 21.20
N LYS A 149 6.43 11.79 21.71
CA LYS A 149 7.40 12.88 21.80
C LYS A 149 7.99 13.20 20.42
N VAL A 150 8.10 12.24 19.53
CA VAL A 150 8.62 12.46 18.17
C VAL A 150 7.82 13.54 17.44
N ASN A 151 6.50 13.50 17.51
CA ASN A 151 5.65 14.56 16.95
C ASN A 151 5.91 15.94 17.59
N SER A 152 6.29 15.99 18.87
CA SER A 152 6.57 17.23 19.58
C SER A 152 7.95 17.79 19.27
N ILE A 153 8.91 16.92 18.97
CA ILE A 153 10.26 17.31 18.55
C ILE A 153 10.19 17.92 17.15
N ARG A 154 9.46 17.31 16.25
CA ARG A 154 9.19 17.79 14.90
C ARG A 154 8.64 19.23 14.89
N ARG A 155 7.71 19.56 15.81
CA ARG A 155 7.11 20.88 15.92
C ARG A 155 7.97 21.91 16.66
N ARG A 156 8.82 21.47 17.61
CA ARG A 156 9.54 22.38 18.51
C ARG A 156 10.84 22.90 17.96
N ASN A 157 11.52 22.13 17.12
CA ASN A 157 12.90 22.44 16.78
C ASN A 157 13.04 23.26 15.50
N GLY A 158 11.92 23.65 14.84
CA GLY A 158 12.02 24.26 13.51
C GLY A 158 12.87 23.39 12.57
N ALA A 159 13.11 22.13 12.98
CA ALA A 159 13.83 21.17 12.19
C ALA A 159 13.04 21.02 10.90
N LYS A 160 13.70 21.28 9.79
CA LYS A 160 13.20 20.84 8.51
C LYS A 160 12.81 19.38 8.70
N HIS A 161 11.65 19.01 8.20
CA HIS A 161 11.14 17.65 8.30
C HIS A 161 12.28 16.70 7.92
N GLY A 162 12.50 15.66 8.69
CA GLY A 162 13.50 14.67 8.38
C GLY A 162 14.93 14.95 8.79
N GLN A 163 15.21 16.08 9.39
CA GLN A 163 16.51 16.27 10.03
C GLN A 163 16.44 15.74 11.46
N GLY A 164 16.96 14.57 11.66
CA GLY A 164 17.02 13.90 12.94
C GLY A 164 16.89 12.39 12.80
N GLU A 165 17.47 11.68 13.72
CA GLU A 165 17.41 10.23 13.76
C GLU A 165 15.95 9.76 13.81
N GLY A 166 15.59 8.85 12.92
CA GLY A 166 14.30 8.19 12.94
C GLY A 166 13.08 9.01 12.47
N LEU A 167 13.27 10.20 11.90
CA LEU A 167 12.15 11.03 11.44
C LEU A 167 11.72 10.74 10.00
N LEU A 168 12.61 10.21 9.16
CA LEU A 168 12.32 9.84 7.78
C LEU A 168 12.09 8.34 7.65
N VAL A 169 10.90 7.99 7.19
CA VAL A 169 10.52 6.62 6.83
C VAL A 169 10.21 6.60 5.34
N SER A 170 11.15 6.11 4.54
CA SER A 170 11.07 6.22 3.09
C SER A 170 11.70 5.01 2.38
N ALA A 171 11.01 4.51 1.35
CA ALA A 171 11.54 3.53 0.41
C ALA A 171 12.60 4.13 -0.53
N PHE A 172 12.69 5.46 -0.58
CA PHE A 172 13.62 6.17 -1.45
C PHE A 172 14.89 6.56 -0.71
N ARG A 173 15.99 6.65 -1.45
CA ARG A 173 17.23 7.31 -1.03
C ARG A 173 17.23 8.76 -1.51
N ALA A 174 18.24 9.52 -1.08
CA ALA A 174 18.37 10.94 -1.39
C ALA A 174 18.40 11.24 -2.91
N ASP A 175 18.98 10.36 -3.69
CA ASP A 175 19.08 10.43 -5.16
C ASP A 175 17.82 9.93 -5.90
N GLY A 176 16.77 9.57 -5.19
CA GLY A 176 15.55 8.99 -5.77
C GLY A 176 15.64 7.50 -6.11
N SER A 177 16.75 6.83 -5.83
CA SER A 177 16.86 5.38 -5.96
C SER A 177 16.07 4.65 -4.88
N LEU A 178 15.71 3.39 -5.15
CA LEU A 178 14.83 2.60 -4.29
C LEU A 178 15.64 1.69 -3.35
N LYS A 179 15.14 1.51 -2.13
CA LYS A 179 15.70 0.57 -1.15
C LYS A 179 15.21 -0.85 -1.45
N PRO A 180 16.09 -1.84 -1.74
CA PRO A 180 15.69 -3.19 -2.13
C PRO A 180 14.76 -3.89 -1.13
N ALA A 181 15.04 -3.79 0.17
CA ALA A 181 14.22 -4.44 1.20
C ALA A 181 12.76 -3.96 1.20
N TRP A 182 12.51 -2.68 0.90
CA TRP A 182 11.15 -2.15 0.73
C TRP A 182 10.46 -2.75 -0.49
N LEU A 183 11.20 -2.86 -1.61
CA LEU A 183 10.64 -3.43 -2.84
C LEU A 183 10.32 -4.92 -2.71
N GLU A 184 11.12 -5.68 -1.97
CA GLU A 184 10.87 -7.08 -1.69
C GLU A 184 9.58 -7.28 -0.88
N ARG A 185 9.34 -6.46 0.14
CA ARG A 185 8.10 -6.46 0.90
C ARG A 185 6.90 -6.05 0.04
N LEU A 186 7.06 -4.97 -0.73
CA LEU A 186 6.02 -4.48 -1.62
C LEU A 186 5.66 -5.53 -2.70
N GLU A 187 6.65 -6.19 -3.31
CA GLU A 187 6.42 -7.25 -4.29
C GLU A 187 5.61 -8.39 -3.70
N ARG A 188 6.01 -8.89 -2.53
CA ARG A 188 5.27 -9.97 -1.85
C ARG A 188 3.81 -9.57 -1.59
N LEU A 189 3.60 -8.35 -1.12
CA LEU A 189 2.27 -7.85 -0.80
C LEU A 189 1.40 -7.67 -2.05
N ILE A 190 1.92 -7.06 -3.12
CA ILE A 190 1.18 -6.88 -4.38
C ILE A 190 0.83 -8.24 -4.99
N ARG A 191 1.75 -9.21 -5.01
CA ARG A 191 1.47 -10.56 -5.50
C ARG A 191 0.44 -11.30 -4.65
N ALA A 192 0.50 -11.16 -3.32
CA ALA A 192 -0.49 -11.73 -2.42
C ALA A 192 -1.88 -11.14 -2.63
N ALA A 193 -1.97 -9.85 -2.92
CA ALA A 193 -3.20 -9.17 -3.30
C ALA A 193 -3.72 -9.65 -4.65
N ASP A 194 -2.85 -9.76 -5.66
CA ASP A 194 -3.19 -10.24 -7.01
C ASP A 194 -3.79 -11.65 -6.98
N GLN A 195 -3.17 -12.58 -6.27
CA GLN A 195 -3.69 -13.94 -6.07
C GLN A 195 -5.11 -13.98 -5.51
N ARG A 196 -5.49 -12.94 -4.79
CA ARG A 196 -6.82 -12.79 -4.18
C ARG A 196 -7.78 -11.95 -5.01
N GLY A 197 -7.35 -11.42 -6.15
CA GLY A 197 -8.15 -10.47 -6.94
C GLY A 197 -8.37 -9.16 -6.18
N MET A 198 -7.36 -8.70 -5.45
CA MET A 198 -7.38 -7.45 -4.71
C MET A 198 -6.45 -6.41 -5.36
N VAL A 199 -6.75 -5.15 -5.11
CA VAL A 199 -6.07 -3.98 -5.67
C VAL A 199 -5.25 -3.28 -4.60
N VAL A 200 -4.06 -2.82 -4.96
CA VAL A 200 -3.19 -2.02 -4.10
C VAL A 200 -3.22 -0.56 -4.57
N ASN A 201 -3.68 0.36 -3.72
CA ASN A 201 -3.47 1.78 -3.92
C ASN A 201 -2.08 2.13 -3.38
N LEU A 202 -1.13 2.37 -4.27
CA LEU A 202 0.26 2.63 -3.92
C LEU A 202 0.52 4.12 -3.88
N ILE A 203 0.79 4.63 -2.69
CA ILE A 203 1.12 6.02 -2.45
C ILE A 203 2.63 6.20 -2.61
N TYR A 204 3.06 7.10 -3.54
CA TYR A 204 4.48 7.33 -3.78
C TYR A 204 5.08 8.24 -2.72
N PHE A 205 4.57 9.46 -2.60
CA PHE A 205 5.12 10.46 -1.69
C PHE A 205 4.17 10.75 -0.53
N TYR A 206 4.75 11.10 0.60
CA TYR A 206 4.01 11.44 1.80
C TYR A 206 4.50 12.78 2.34
N GLN A 207 3.55 13.64 2.70
CA GLN A 207 3.87 14.95 3.28
C GLN A 207 4.80 14.81 4.49
N GLY A 208 5.78 15.71 4.57
CA GLY A 208 6.79 15.70 5.61
C GLY A 208 7.78 14.56 5.49
N GLN A 209 8.00 14.02 4.28
CA GLN A 209 8.99 13.00 3.97
C GLN A 209 9.78 13.33 2.69
N ASP A 210 9.45 14.44 2.03
CA ASP A 210 10.11 14.89 0.80
C ASP A 210 11.53 15.40 1.05
N GLU A 211 11.88 15.72 2.30
CA GLU A 211 13.23 16.10 2.70
C GLU A 211 14.26 14.95 2.58
N VAL A 212 13.82 13.74 2.36
CA VAL A 212 14.74 12.64 2.01
C VAL A 212 15.50 12.94 0.74
N PHE A 213 14.89 13.69 -0.20
CA PHE A 213 15.45 13.95 -1.51
C PHE A 213 16.46 15.11 -1.48
N GLU A 214 17.57 14.93 -2.16
CA GLU A 214 18.64 15.95 -2.28
C GLU A 214 18.31 17.06 -3.28
N SER A 215 17.34 16.85 -4.16
CA SER A 215 16.94 17.80 -5.20
C SER A 215 15.53 17.51 -5.75
N ASP A 216 14.95 18.50 -6.43
CA ASP A 216 13.71 18.33 -7.20
C ASP A 216 13.84 17.24 -8.27
N GLN A 217 15.02 17.15 -8.90
CA GLN A 217 15.29 16.11 -9.89
C GLN A 217 15.23 14.71 -9.27
N ALA A 218 15.68 14.54 -8.03
CA ALA A 218 15.60 13.26 -7.31
C ALA A 218 14.15 12.82 -7.08
N ILE A 219 13.19 13.76 -6.89
CA ILE A 219 11.77 13.45 -6.80
C ILE A 219 11.23 12.94 -8.16
N VAL A 220 11.64 13.58 -9.25
CA VAL A 220 11.29 13.13 -10.61
C VAL A 220 11.87 11.75 -10.90
N ASP A 221 13.12 11.50 -10.50
CA ASP A 221 13.78 10.21 -10.70
C ASP A 221 13.19 9.13 -9.81
N ALA A 222 12.80 9.44 -8.58
CA ALA A 222 12.04 8.56 -7.71
C ALA A 222 10.71 8.13 -8.36
N THR A 223 9.98 9.08 -8.93
CA THR A 223 8.73 8.81 -9.66
C THR A 223 8.97 7.86 -10.84
N ARG A 224 10.02 8.09 -11.63
CA ARG A 224 10.40 7.19 -12.74
C ARG A 224 10.79 5.81 -12.25
N ASN A 225 11.62 5.74 -11.23
CA ASN A 225 12.19 4.49 -10.75
C ASN A 225 11.11 3.54 -10.22
N ILE A 226 10.20 4.03 -9.39
CA ILE A 226 9.11 3.19 -8.89
C ILE A 226 8.12 2.80 -9.98
N THR A 227 7.81 3.72 -10.92
CA THR A 227 6.90 3.41 -12.03
C THR A 227 7.50 2.36 -12.96
N ARG A 228 8.79 2.47 -13.31
CA ARG A 228 9.49 1.44 -14.09
C ARG A 228 9.49 0.09 -13.40
N TRP A 229 9.73 0.07 -12.09
CA TRP A 229 9.69 -1.16 -11.32
C TRP A 229 8.29 -1.82 -11.36
N ILE A 230 7.21 -1.05 -11.28
CA ILE A 230 5.84 -1.56 -11.44
C ILE A 230 5.68 -2.22 -12.81
N ILE A 231 6.18 -1.58 -13.87
CA ILE A 231 6.11 -2.09 -15.25
C ILE A 231 6.96 -3.34 -15.42
N GLU A 232 8.20 -3.34 -14.97
CA GLU A 232 9.13 -4.48 -15.03
C GLU A 232 8.60 -5.71 -14.29
N LYS A 233 7.95 -5.51 -13.15
CA LYS A 233 7.30 -6.57 -12.37
C LYS A 233 5.94 -6.99 -12.91
N ASN A 234 5.44 -6.29 -13.94
CA ASN A 234 4.13 -6.51 -14.55
C ASN A 234 2.97 -6.46 -13.53
N PHE A 235 2.99 -5.47 -12.64
CA PHE A 235 1.92 -5.26 -11.66
C PHE A 235 0.77 -4.48 -12.27
N ARG A 236 -0.37 -5.14 -12.46
CA ARG A 236 -1.56 -4.59 -13.11
C ARG A 236 -2.72 -4.35 -12.14
N ASN A 237 -2.60 -4.84 -10.91
CA ASN A 237 -3.56 -4.66 -9.82
C ASN A 237 -3.20 -3.48 -8.89
N VAL A 238 -2.58 -2.45 -9.44
CA VAL A 238 -2.14 -1.26 -8.71
C VAL A 238 -2.93 -0.04 -9.20
N VAL A 239 -3.29 0.84 -8.27
CA VAL A 239 -3.69 2.24 -8.53
C VAL A 239 -2.57 3.11 -7.98
N ILE A 240 -2.05 4.04 -8.77
CA ILE A 240 -0.99 4.94 -8.34
C ILE A 240 -1.62 6.19 -7.72
N ASP A 241 -1.23 6.49 -6.49
CA ASP A 241 -1.46 7.76 -5.82
C ASP A 241 -0.12 8.49 -5.73
N ILE A 242 0.05 9.54 -6.55
CA ILE A 242 1.35 10.23 -6.67
C ILE A 242 1.82 10.79 -5.34
N ALA A 243 0.91 11.40 -4.59
CA ALA A 243 1.28 12.00 -3.30
C ALA A 243 0.08 12.09 -2.37
N ASN A 244 0.29 11.69 -1.14
CA ASN A 244 -0.69 11.81 -0.07
C ASN A 244 -0.91 13.27 0.30
N GLU A 245 -2.14 13.75 0.11
CA GLU A 245 -2.54 15.12 0.47
C GLU A 245 -1.63 16.20 -0.15
N TRP A 246 -1.38 16.05 -1.46
CA TRP A 246 -0.48 16.92 -2.22
C TRP A 246 -0.83 18.42 -2.11
N ASP A 247 -2.08 18.76 -1.82
CA ASP A 247 -2.59 20.13 -1.75
C ASP A 247 -2.44 20.80 -0.38
N LEU A 248 -1.83 20.13 0.60
CA LEU A 248 -1.49 20.73 1.88
C LEU A 248 -0.38 21.75 1.68
N LYS A 249 -0.57 22.93 2.29
CA LYS A 249 0.34 24.07 2.18
C LYS A 249 1.13 24.25 3.48
N GLY A 250 2.25 24.97 3.37
CA GLY A 250 3.09 25.36 4.51
C GLY A 250 4.19 24.33 4.74
N GLU A 251 4.55 24.11 6.00
CA GLU A 251 5.65 23.23 6.43
C GLU A 251 5.43 21.74 6.18
N THR A 252 4.48 21.39 5.31
CA THR A 252 4.09 20.00 5.03
C THR A 252 4.83 19.41 3.83
N TRP A 253 5.27 20.27 2.89
CA TRP A 253 6.06 19.91 1.72
C TRP A 253 7.25 20.87 1.65
N ASP A 254 8.40 20.45 2.18
CA ASP A 254 9.51 21.35 2.50
C ASP A 254 10.55 21.49 1.38
N GLN A 255 10.62 20.55 0.42
CA GLN A 255 11.44 20.73 -0.77
C GLN A 255 10.84 21.82 -1.66
N ALA A 256 10.91 23.07 -1.16
CA ALA A 256 10.45 24.28 -1.84
C ALA A 256 9.03 24.21 -2.40
N GLY A 257 8.17 23.29 -1.90
CA GLY A 257 6.84 23.07 -2.44
C GLY A 257 6.82 22.37 -3.80
N PHE A 258 7.90 21.71 -4.19
CA PHE A 258 8.02 21.10 -5.52
C PHE A 258 6.85 20.16 -5.86
N ILE A 259 6.46 19.25 -4.95
CA ILE A 259 5.38 18.30 -5.19
C ILE A 259 4.03 19.02 -5.41
N PRO A 260 3.57 19.91 -4.52
CA PRO A 260 2.35 20.69 -4.77
C PRO A 260 2.34 21.48 -6.09
N GLU A 261 3.45 22.12 -6.41
CA GLU A 261 3.54 22.97 -7.60
C GLU A 261 3.64 22.17 -8.91
N ASN A 262 4.20 20.97 -8.84
CA ASN A 262 4.48 20.12 -10.01
C ASN A 262 3.68 18.82 -10.04
N ILE A 263 2.60 18.71 -9.29
CA ILE A 263 1.82 17.47 -9.21
C ILE A 263 1.34 16.98 -10.59
N THR A 264 0.97 17.88 -11.48
CA THR A 264 0.58 17.55 -12.87
C THR A 264 1.75 17.01 -13.67
N GLY A 265 2.94 17.61 -13.53
CA GLY A 265 4.16 17.13 -14.17
C GLY A 265 4.57 15.73 -13.68
N LEU A 266 4.39 15.43 -12.38
CA LEU A 266 4.64 14.10 -11.86
C LEU A 266 3.65 13.05 -12.42
N VAL A 267 2.38 13.41 -12.63
CA VAL A 267 1.42 12.55 -13.34
C VAL A 267 1.90 12.26 -14.76
N GLU A 268 2.39 13.28 -15.46
CA GLU A 268 2.94 13.13 -16.82
C GLU A 268 4.18 12.22 -16.84
N VAL A 269 5.10 12.38 -15.88
CA VAL A 269 6.26 11.49 -15.72
C VAL A 269 5.84 10.03 -15.57
N VAL A 270 4.81 9.73 -14.78
CA VAL A 270 4.29 8.36 -14.65
C VAL A 270 3.74 7.87 -15.99
N ARG A 271 2.93 8.68 -16.69
CA ARG A 271 2.34 8.31 -18.00
C ARG A 271 3.40 8.03 -19.04
N GLU A 272 4.46 8.83 -19.07
CA GLU A 272 5.59 8.64 -19.99
C GLU A 272 6.25 7.27 -19.82
N GLN A 273 6.37 6.77 -18.57
CA GLN A 273 6.97 5.46 -18.35
C GLN A 273 6.11 4.32 -18.92
N PHE A 274 4.80 4.48 -19.00
CA PHE A 274 3.90 3.50 -19.62
C PHE A 274 3.88 3.56 -21.14
N ASN A 275 4.55 4.53 -21.78
CA ASN A 275 4.64 4.58 -23.24
C ASN A 275 5.35 3.33 -23.78
N GLY A 276 4.65 2.59 -24.65
CA GLY A 276 5.14 1.31 -25.17
C GLY A 276 4.81 0.09 -24.30
N SER A 277 4.23 0.28 -23.12
CA SER A 277 3.66 -0.80 -22.34
C SER A 277 2.34 -1.30 -22.94
N ASP A 278 2.03 -2.59 -22.77
CA ASP A 278 0.75 -3.18 -23.21
C ASP A 278 -0.40 -2.94 -22.21
N TYR A 279 -0.14 -2.20 -21.13
CA TYR A 279 -1.12 -1.83 -20.11
C TYR A 279 -0.82 -0.45 -19.50
N LEU A 280 -1.80 0.08 -18.84
CA LEU A 280 -1.73 1.26 -17.97
C LEU A 280 -2.53 0.96 -16.71
N VAL A 281 -2.05 1.40 -15.57
CA VAL A 281 -2.80 1.37 -14.31
C VAL A 281 -3.45 2.73 -14.04
N PRO A 282 -4.56 2.81 -13.26
CA PRO A 282 -5.15 4.10 -12.93
C PRO A 282 -4.18 4.98 -12.12
N ILE A 283 -4.09 6.25 -12.51
CA ILE A 283 -3.23 7.25 -11.88
C ILE A 283 -4.10 8.35 -11.27
N GLY A 284 -3.80 8.73 -10.04
CA GLY A 284 -4.39 9.85 -9.32
C GLY A 284 -3.37 10.49 -8.37
N ALA A 285 -3.82 11.51 -7.66
CA ALA A 285 -3.11 12.14 -6.55
C ALA A 285 -4.13 12.54 -5.50
N SER A 286 -3.96 12.11 -4.24
CA SER A 286 -4.97 12.33 -3.22
C SER A 286 -4.90 13.71 -2.60
N THR A 287 -6.07 14.35 -2.45
CA THR A 287 -6.18 15.66 -1.78
C THR A 287 -6.45 15.49 -0.30
N GLY A 288 -6.01 16.46 0.49
CA GLY A 288 -6.34 16.55 1.92
C GLY A 288 -7.84 16.76 2.19
N GLY A 289 -8.19 16.86 3.46
CA GLY A 289 -9.58 16.94 3.94
C GLY A 289 -10.42 18.09 3.41
N ARG A 290 -9.83 19.04 2.67
CA ARG A 290 -10.60 20.07 1.94
C ARG A 290 -11.36 19.49 0.75
N MET A 291 -10.95 18.30 0.25
CA MET A 291 -11.49 17.66 -0.95
C MET A 291 -11.52 18.65 -2.15
N ALA A 292 -10.49 19.46 -2.30
CA ALA A 292 -10.37 20.42 -3.40
C ALA A 292 -9.54 19.79 -4.51
N TYR A 293 -10.18 19.41 -5.60
CA TYR A 293 -9.52 18.76 -6.73
C TYR A 293 -9.64 19.64 -7.99
N PRO A 294 -8.54 20.23 -8.49
CA PRO A 294 -8.61 21.11 -9.67
C PRO A 294 -8.96 20.33 -10.92
N GLU A 295 -9.75 20.93 -11.80
CA GLU A 295 -10.15 20.34 -13.09
C GLU A 295 -8.94 19.96 -13.95
N SER A 296 -7.89 20.81 -13.97
CA SER A 296 -6.65 20.52 -14.71
C SER A 296 -6.02 19.18 -14.31
N LEU A 297 -5.94 18.90 -13.01
CA LEU A 297 -5.45 17.63 -12.50
C LEU A 297 -6.44 16.48 -12.79
N ALA A 298 -7.75 16.72 -12.62
CA ALA A 298 -8.78 15.73 -12.92
C ALA A 298 -8.78 15.27 -14.39
N ARG A 299 -8.41 16.14 -15.32
CA ARG A 299 -8.27 15.81 -16.74
C ARG A 299 -7.07 14.91 -17.03
N LEU A 300 -5.98 15.06 -16.26
CA LEU A 300 -4.77 14.25 -16.39
C LEU A 300 -4.89 12.91 -15.66
N CYS A 301 -5.64 12.86 -14.58
CA CYS A 301 -5.81 11.65 -13.78
C CYS A 301 -6.91 10.73 -14.33
N ASP A 302 -6.77 9.43 -14.08
CA ASP A 302 -7.77 8.41 -14.40
C ASP A 302 -8.79 8.23 -13.30
N VAL A 303 -8.42 8.61 -12.08
CA VAL A 303 -9.24 8.55 -10.86
C VAL A 303 -9.02 9.81 -10.02
N VAL A 304 -10.09 10.34 -9.47
CA VAL A 304 -10.07 11.44 -8.51
C VAL A 304 -9.95 10.83 -7.12
N LEU A 305 -8.80 11.02 -6.46
CA LEU A 305 -8.53 10.50 -5.12
C LEU A 305 -8.75 11.63 -4.11
N VAL A 306 -9.55 11.37 -3.08
CA VAL A 306 -9.90 12.38 -2.08
C VAL A 306 -9.84 11.81 -0.67
N HIS A 307 -9.49 12.68 0.29
CA HIS A 307 -9.58 12.38 1.72
C HIS A 307 -10.71 13.17 2.35
N GLY A 308 -11.47 12.51 3.22
CA GLY A 308 -12.64 13.10 3.89
C GLY A 308 -12.38 13.66 5.29
N ASN A 309 -11.11 13.69 5.70
CA ASN A 309 -10.68 14.00 7.06
C ASN A 309 -11.30 15.30 7.62
N GLY A 310 -11.84 15.23 8.83
CA GLY A 310 -12.39 16.37 9.55
C GLY A 310 -13.70 16.93 8.99
N ARG A 311 -14.33 16.28 7.98
CA ARG A 311 -15.61 16.70 7.41
C ARG A 311 -16.74 15.78 7.85
N THR A 312 -17.90 16.40 8.03
CA THR A 312 -19.14 15.64 8.25
C THR A 312 -19.61 14.94 6.98
N PRO A 313 -20.37 13.84 7.08
CA PRO A 313 -20.93 13.15 5.90
C PRO A 313 -21.69 14.07 4.93
N PRO A 314 -22.54 15.03 5.38
CA PRO A 314 -23.18 15.98 4.47
C PRO A 314 -22.21 16.86 3.69
N GLU A 315 -21.12 17.35 4.33
CA GLU A 315 -20.09 18.17 3.66
C GLU A 315 -19.35 17.35 2.60
N LYS A 316 -18.98 16.09 2.91
CA LYS A 316 -18.38 15.18 1.94
C LYS A 316 -19.28 14.99 0.72
N LEU A 317 -20.56 14.74 0.94
CA LEU A 317 -21.53 14.56 -0.13
C LEU A 317 -21.72 15.82 -0.99
N ALA A 318 -21.66 17.01 -0.37
CA ALA A 318 -21.72 18.26 -1.12
C ALA A 318 -20.50 18.39 -2.06
N ARG A 319 -19.30 18.08 -1.58
CA ARG A 319 -18.08 18.11 -2.39
C ARG A 319 -18.08 17.09 -3.55
N LEU A 320 -18.63 15.92 -3.35
CA LEU A 320 -18.72 14.91 -4.42
C LEU A 320 -19.50 15.40 -5.65
N ARG A 321 -20.51 16.28 -5.44
CA ARG A 321 -21.28 16.86 -6.55
C ARG A 321 -20.42 17.76 -7.45
N GLU A 322 -19.44 18.42 -6.91
CA GLU A 322 -18.51 19.29 -7.65
C GLU A 322 -17.65 18.48 -8.64
N PHE A 323 -17.47 17.15 -8.39
CA PHE A 323 -16.67 16.27 -9.23
C PHE A 323 -17.48 15.53 -10.31
N GLU A 324 -18.81 15.66 -10.33
CA GLU A 324 -19.66 14.94 -11.29
C GLU A 324 -19.31 15.32 -12.76
N GLU A 325 -18.95 16.58 -12.98
CA GLU A 325 -18.58 17.09 -14.30
C GLU A 325 -17.27 16.52 -14.84
N TYR A 326 -16.36 16.05 -13.99
CA TYR A 326 -15.08 15.49 -14.40
C TYR A 326 -15.22 14.14 -15.09
N ARG A 327 -16.36 13.47 -14.92
CA ARG A 327 -16.63 12.16 -15.52
C ARG A 327 -15.53 11.13 -15.22
N ARG A 328 -15.01 11.16 -14.01
CA ARG A 328 -14.00 10.24 -13.48
C ARG A 328 -14.57 9.42 -12.32
N ALA A 329 -13.98 8.27 -12.05
CA ALA A 329 -14.21 7.58 -10.80
C ALA A 329 -13.69 8.45 -9.64
N VAL A 330 -14.55 8.78 -8.68
CA VAL A 330 -14.15 9.50 -7.45
C VAL A 330 -14.00 8.46 -6.35
N TRP A 331 -12.82 8.34 -5.80
CA TRP A 331 -12.53 7.36 -4.77
C TRP A 331 -12.02 8.07 -3.50
N MET A 332 -12.74 7.92 -2.41
CA MET A 332 -12.29 8.38 -1.11
C MET A 332 -11.33 7.33 -0.56
N THR A 333 -10.04 7.64 -0.57
CA THR A 333 -8.97 6.71 -0.19
C THR A 333 -8.55 6.83 1.26
N GLU A 334 -9.00 7.87 1.93
CA GLU A 334 -8.81 8.07 3.37
C GLU A 334 -10.01 8.80 3.95
N ASP A 335 -10.55 8.25 5.02
CA ASP A 335 -11.64 8.87 5.75
C ASP A 335 -11.39 8.69 7.26
N ASP A 336 -11.00 9.80 7.91
CA ASP A 336 -10.79 9.89 9.35
C ASP A 336 -11.96 10.66 9.97
N ASN A 337 -12.89 9.95 10.58
CA ASN A 337 -14.03 10.55 11.29
C ASN A 337 -13.77 10.75 12.79
N GLY A 338 -12.57 10.50 13.23
CA GLY A 338 -12.09 10.69 14.59
C GLY A 338 -11.08 9.61 15.02
N ARG A 339 -10.11 10.02 15.81
CA ARG A 339 -9.04 9.15 16.28
C ARG A 339 -9.43 8.31 17.49
N GLU A 340 -10.61 8.57 18.05
CA GLU A 340 -11.13 7.86 19.20
C GLU A 340 -12.10 6.78 18.76
N THR A 341 -12.02 5.63 19.38
CA THR A 341 -12.92 4.50 19.15
C THR A 341 -14.11 4.60 20.11
N THR A 342 -15.11 5.39 19.74
CA THR A 342 -16.35 5.59 20.50
C THR A 342 -17.56 5.24 19.64
N ARG A 343 -18.74 5.11 20.27
CA ARG A 343 -20.01 4.91 19.52
C ARG A 343 -20.33 6.09 18.59
N GLU A 344 -19.99 7.29 19.01
CA GLU A 344 -20.21 8.48 18.19
C GLU A 344 -19.33 8.48 16.95
N THR A 345 -18.02 8.20 17.10
CA THR A 345 -17.10 8.08 15.95
C THR A 345 -17.51 6.93 15.04
N LEU A 346 -17.90 5.76 15.59
CA LEU A 346 -18.40 4.65 14.80
C LEU A 346 -19.64 5.05 13.98
N ALA A 347 -20.60 5.73 14.59
CA ALA A 347 -21.80 6.18 13.89
C ALA A 347 -21.46 7.13 12.72
N ARG A 348 -20.48 8.03 12.90
CA ARG A 348 -19.98 8.89 11.82
C ARG A 348 -19.29 8.11 10.72
N GLU A 349 -18.44 7.11 11.08
CA GLU A 349 -17.80 6.22 10.11
C GLU A 349 -18.84 5.50 9.24
N LEU A 350 -19.82 4.89 9.85
CA LEU A 350 -20.85 4.13 9.14
C LEU A 350 -21.71 5.05 8.25
N ALA A 351 -22.05 6.25 8.71
CA ALA A 351 -22.76 7.25 7.92
C ALA A 351 -21.91 7.74 6.72
N SER A 352 -20.63 7.93 6.92
CA SER A 352 -19.70 8.28 5.86
C SER A 352 -19.59 7.16 4.82
N ALA A 353 -19.39 5.92 5.29
CA ALA A 353 -19.36 4.73 4.44
C ALA A 353 -20.60 4.61 3.56
N ASP A 354 -21.80 4.77 4.13
CA ASP A 354 -23.05 4.69 3.38
C ASP A 354 -23.18 5.82 2.35
N GLY A 355 -22.86 7.05 2.75
CA GLY A 355 -22.89 8.21 1.87
C GLY A 355 -21.95 8.06 0.69
N MET A 356 -20.69 7.71 0.94
CA MET A 356 -19.67 7.52 -0.08
C MET A 356 -20.00 6.29 -0.96
N PHE A 357 -20.45 5.20 -0.37
CA PHE A 357 -20.91 4.04 -1.12
C PHE A 357 -22.01 4.36 -2.12
N ASN A 358 -22.94 5.24 -1.77
CA ASN A 358 -24.04 5.60 -2.65
C ASN A 358 -23.64 6.60 -3.75
N LYS A 359 -22.69 7.51 -3.51
CA LYS A 359 -22.39 8.67 -4.36
C LYS A 359 -21.01 8.65 -5.02
N ALA A 360 -20.02 7.99 -4.43
CA ALA A 360 -18.67 7.86 -4.98
C ALA A 360 -18.45 6.49 -5.63
N ALA A 361 -17.30 6.33 -6.31
CA ALA A 361 -16.86 5.05 -6.83
C ALA A 361 -16.28 4.13 -5.73
N GLY A 362 -16.06 4.61 -4.52
CA GLY A 362 -15.61 3.81 -3.41
C GLY A 362 -15.31 4.63 -2.16
N TRP A 363 -15.07 3.91 -1.08
CA TRP A 363 -14.75 4.46 0.22
C TRP A 363 -13.63 3.68 0.89
N GLY A 364 -12.71 4.40 1.54
CA GLY A 364 -11.56 3.88 2.25
C GLY A 364 -11.61 4.22 3.73
N TYR A 365 -11.77 3.20 4.55
CA TYR A 365 -11.68 3.33 5.99
C TYR A 365 -10.21 3.44 6.43
N MET A 366 -9.93 4.40 7.30
CA MET A 366 -8.64 4.53 7.95
C MET A 366 -8.67 3.93 9.37
N PRO A 367 -8.24 2.69 9.58
CA PRO A 367 -8.17 2.07 10.91
C PRO A 367 -6.99 2.67 11.69
N TRP A 368 -7.16 3.92 12.14
CA TRP A 368 -6.10 4.73 12.71
C TRP A 368 -5.39 4.04 13.89
N VAL A 369 -6.16 3.68 14.91
CA VAL A 369 -5.59 3.09 16.14
C VAL A 369 -5.09 1.68 15.90
N GLN A 370 -5.79 0.92 15.05
CA GLN A 370 -5.49 -0.49 14.84
C GLN A 370 -4.30 -0.72 13.92
N ALA A 371 -4.36 -0.19 12.70
CA ALA A 371 -3.41 -0.58 11.65
C ALA A 371 -2.41 0.52 11.27
N GLN A 372 -2.58 1.76 11.74
CA GLN A 372 -1.66 2.85 11.46
C GLN A 372 -0.88 3.33 12.69
N GLN A 373 -1.15 2.75 13.85
CA GLN A 373 -0.38 2.97 15.06
C GLN A 373 0.29 1.65 15.47
N PHE A 374 1.55 1.76 15.92
CA PHE A 374 2.22 0.61 16.52
C PHE A 374 1.39 0.08 17.73
N PRO A 375 1.17 -1.22 17.84
CA PRO A 375 1.83 -2.36 17.18
C PRO A 375 1.21 -2.86 15.86
N PHE A 376 0.47 -2.08 15.10
CA PHE A 376 -0.12 -2.41 13.80
C PHE A 376 -0.96 -3.69 13.82
N VAL A 377 -2.16 -3.60 14.33
CA VAL A 377 -3.10 -4.73 14.40
C VAL A 377 -3.93 -4.79 13.12
N TYR A 378 -3.63 -5.74 12.24
CA TYR A 378 -4.34 -5.91 10.97
C TYR A 378 -5.57 -6.83 11.09
N MET A 379 -5.57 -7.76 12.04
CA MET A 379 -6.72 -8.65 12.23
C MET A 379 -7.79 -7.99 13.09
N PRO A 380 -9.07 -7.98 12.64
CA PRO A 380 -10.18 -7.55 13.49
C PRO A 380 -10.32 -8.49 14.69
N GLY A 381 -10.82 -7.96 15.80
CA GLY A 381 -11.07 -8.75 16.99
C GLY A 381 -12.17 -9.81 16.80
N GLU A 382 -12.17 -10.80 17.65
CA GLU A 382 -13.20 -11.83 17.68
C GLU A 382 -14.50 -11.35 18.36
N SER A 383 -14.45 -10.29 19.16
CA SER A 383 -15.59 -9.75 19.88
C SER A 383 -16.70 -9.33 18.92
N ALA A 384 -17.92 -9.68 19.28
CA ALA A 384 -19.07 -9.52 18.42
C ALA A 384 -19.73 -8.14 18.49
N GLU A 385 -19.61 -7.45 19.61
CA GLU A 385 -20.34 -6.20 19.85
C GLU A 385 -19.41 -5.14 20.43
N PHE A 386 -19.42 -3.98 19.78
CA PHE A 386 -18.67 -2.81 20.22
C PHE A 386 -19.46 -2.06 21.30
N THR A 387 -18.82 -1.78 22.44
CA THR A 387 -19.35 -0.92 23.50
C THR A 387 -18.26 0.02 24.04
N ASP A 388 -18.65 1.22 24.49
CA ASP A 388 -17.71 2.24 24.96
C ASP A 388 -17.00 1.88 26.27
N ASP A 389 -17.56 0.97 27.03
CA ASP A 389 -17.05 0.49 28.33
C ASP A 389 -16.05 -0.68 28.23
N MET A 390 -15.80 -1.17 27.01
CA MET A 390 -14.78 -2.20 26.79
C MET A 390 -13.37 -1.70 27.14
N PRO A 391 -12.47 -2.58 27.61
CA PRO A 391 -11.04 -2.27 27.66
C PRO A 391 -10.51 -1.82 26.29
N VAL A 392 -9.63 -0.80 26.27
CA VAL A 392 -9.20 -0.11 25.03
C VAL A 392 -8.79 -1.08 23.92
N ALA A 393 -7.92 -2.05 24.20
CA ALA A 393 -7.44 -2.98 23.17
C ALA A 393 -8.57 -3.84 22.57
N HIS A 394 -9.54 -4.26 23.38
CA HIS A 394 -10.70 -5.03 22.92
C HIS A 394 -11.67 -4.12 22.16
N ARG A 395 -11.85 -2.89 22.63
CA ARG A 395 -12.70 -1.86 22.01
C ARG A 395 -12.23 -1.52 20.61
N ASP A 396 -10.94 -1.28 20.44
CA ASP A 396 -10.35 -0.94 19.15
C ASP A 396 -10.51 -2.09 18.14
N ALA A 397 -10.28 -3.32 18.56
CA ALA A 397 -10.48 -4.50 17.74
C ALA A 397 -11.97 -4.73 17.39
N ALA A 398 -12.88 -4.50 18.33
CA ALA A 398 -14.33 -4.60 18.09
C ALA A 398 -14.83 -3.49 17.17
N TYR A 399 -14.31 -2.28 17.30
CA TYR A 399 -14.60 -1.16 16.39
C TYR A 399 -14.20 -1.51 14.96
N PHE A 400 -12.97 -1.97 14.76
CA PHE A 400 -12.49 -2.37 13.44
C PHE A 400 -13.39 -3.45 12.81
N LYS A 401 -13.75 -4.45 13.61
CA LYS A 401 -14.69 -5.50 13.19
C LYS A 401 -16.05 -4.93 12.79
N ALA A 402 -16.62 -4.03 13.58
CA ALA A 402 -17.91 -3.41 13.28
C ALA A 402 -17.91 -2.67 11.94
N VAL A 403 -16.82 -1.95 11.62
CA VAL A 403 -16.66 -1.28 10.32
C VAL A 403 -16.58 -2.31 9.19
N LEU A 404 -15.79 -3.38 9.34
CA LEU A 404 -15.69 -4.44 8.32
C LEU A 404 -17.03 -5.14 8.08
N GLU A 405 -17.76 -5.45 9.14
CA GLU A 405 -19.11 -6.05 9.03
C GLU A 405 -20.08 -5.11 8.32
N TYR A 406 -19.98 -3.81 8.55
CA TYR A 406 -20.81 -2.84 7.84
C TYR A 406 -20.45 -2.77 6.35
N ILE A 407 -19.17 -2.77 5.99
CA ILE A 407 -18.74 -2.88 4.59
C ILE A 407 -19.34 -4.14 3.96
N ALA A 408 -19.29 -5.27 4.66
CA ALA A 408 -19.89 -6.51 4.19
C ALA A 408 -21.42 -6.38 3.96
N GLN A 409 -22.13 -5.67 4.83
CA GLN A 409 -23.56 -5.39 4.66
C GLN A 409 -23.84 -4.51 3.44
N LEU A 410 -22.97 -3.55 3.14
CA LEU A 410 -23.10 -2.71 1.96
C LEU A 410 -22.88 -3.48 0.66
N VAL A 411 -21.92 -4.39 0.64
CA VAL A 411 -21.39 -5.02 -0.57
C VAL A 411 -21.96 -6.40 -0.84
N LEU A 412 -22.10 -7.25 0.20
CA LEU A 412 -22.46 -8.66 0.06
C LEU A 412 -23.97 -8.89 0.19
N LYS A 413 -24.52 -9.83 -0.58
CA LYS A 413 -25.92 -10.30 -0.40
C LYS A 413 -26.10 -11.09 0.90
N LYS A 414 -25.06 -11.86 1.25
CA LYS A 414 -25.00 -12.64 2.50
C LYS A 414 -23.69 -12.30 3.19
N PRO A 415 -23.68 -11.34 4.12
CA PRO A 415 -22.49 -11.05 4.92
C PRO A 415 -22.06 -12.29 5.71
N PRO A 416 -20.77 -12.37 6.11
CA PRO A 416 -20.34 -13.41 7.03
C PRO A 416 -21.23 -13.42 8.28
N ILE A 417 -21.61 -14.61 8.72
CA ILE A 417 -22.45 -14.73 9.92
C ILE A 417 -21.57 -14.38 11.12
N THR A 418 -21.93 -13.33 11.81
CA THR A 418 -21.36 -13.02 13.11
C THR A 418 -21.78 -14.13 14.05
N THR A 419 -20.86 -15.02 14.42
CA THR A 419 -21.14 -16.02 15.44
C THR A 419 -21.14 -15.34 16.81
N SER A 420 -22.17 -14.54 17.08
CA SER A 420 -22.57 -14.28 18.45
C SER A 420 -23.18 -15.60 18.97
N LYS A 421 -22.37 -16.43 19.60
CA LYS A 421 -22.93 -17.49 20.44
C LYS A 421 -23.73 -16.76 21.51
N LYS A 422 -25.05 -16.66 21.33
CA LYS A 422 -25.95 -16.44 22.46
C LYS A 422 -25.67 -17.58 23.44
N LYS A 423 -24.85 -17.31 24.45
CA LYS A 423 -24.88 -18.13 25.65
C LYS A 423 -26.28 -17.95 26.24
N LYS A 424 -27.08 -19.00 26.13
CA LYS A 424 -28.30 -19.17 26.93
C LYS A 424 -27.90 -19.31 28.40
#